data_64f9b37c8461fce608ffb225e4c5887a
#
_entry.id   64f9b37c8461fce608ffb225e4c5887a
#
_cell.length_a   1.000
_cell.length_b   1.000
_cell.length_c   1.000
_cell.angle_alpha   90.00
_cell.angle_beta   90.00
_cell.angle_gamma   90.00
#
_symmetry.space_group_name_H-M   'P 1'
#
loop_
_entity.id
_entity.type
_entity.pdbx_description
1 polymer ?
#
loop_
_entity_poly.entity_id
_entity_poly.type
_entity_poly.pdbx_seq_one_letter_code
_entity_poly.pdbx_strand_id
1 'polypeptide(L)'
;MAPRRRRRRPWYRTRAYRLTRTVALAVALAVGGVWWSQDEEPTGAAATGTEAAPGPTAVKAPRTTDARPAPPRTVRRPAPATSPTAPPPRALARSRPTRVVIPYISVDAPVIGLGLDRGHRLTAPPEGDAHEVGWYRDGPSPGEQGTAVLVGHLDTDTGPAVFAGLGELAPGHLVELRRADGRTTVYTVDAVKSYEKAHFPDREVYGARGRPELRLITCGGAYDRRSGYAGNTVVFAHFTGVRGPNPAR
;
A
#
# COMPACT_ATOMS: atom_id res chain seq x y z
N MET A 1 -38.84 20.60 -26.27
CA MET A 1 -39.04 19.57 -25.24
C MET A 1 -37.86 18.60 -25.27
N ALA A 2 -36.95 18.66 -24.31
CA ALA A 2 -35.75 17.79 -24.25
C ALA A 2 -36.05 16.57 -23.35
N PRO A 3 -35.64 15.35 -23.74
CA PRO A 3 -35.92 14.16 -22.94
C PRO A 3 -35.08 14.11 -21.65
N ARG A 4 -35.77 13.97 -20.51
CA ARG A 4 -35.16 13.77 -19.21
C ARG A 4 -34.41 12.43 -19.18
N ARG A 5 -33.07 12.45 -19.09
CA ARG A 5 -32.24 11.26 -18.85
C ARG A 5 -32.58 10.69 -17.45
N ARG A 6 -33.15 9.49 -17.40
CA ARG A 6 -33.34 8.70 -16.18
C ARG A 6 -31.94 8.31 -15.64
N ARG A 7 -31.56 8.86 -14.48
CA ARG A 7 -30.38 8.39 -13.72
C ARG A 7 -30.64 6.95 -13.27
N ARG A 8 -29.86 6.01 -13.77
CA ARG A 8 -29.88 4.60 -13.29
C ARG A 8 -29.38 4.58 -11.85
N ARG A 9 -30.19 4.03 -10.93
CA ARG A 9 -29.76 3.84 -9.51
C ARG A 9 -28.61 2.85 -9.47
N PRO A 10 -27.55 3.10 -8.67
CA PRO A 10 -26.42 2.21 -8.58
C PRO A 10 -26.84 0.86 -7.97
N TRP A 11 -26.36 -0.23 -8.55
CA TRP A 11 -26.73 -1.63 -8.30
C TRP A 11 -26.54 -2.09 -6.83
N TYR A 12 -25.57 -1.52 -6.10
CA TYR A 12 -25.30 -1.82 -4.68
C TYR A 12 -26.41 -1.36 -3.70
N ARG A 13 -27.41 -0.60 -4.16
CA ARG A 13 -28.60 -0.21 -3.37
C ARG A 13 -29.77 -1.18 -3.51
N THR A 14 -29.63 -2.27 -4.25
CA THR A 14 -30.69 -3.26 -4.41
C THR A 14 -30.78 -4.16 -3.18
N ARG A 15 -32.02 -4.55 -2.80
CA ARG A 15 -32.29 -5.50 -1.69
C ARG A 15 -31.55 -6.82 -1.91
N ALA A 16 -31.33 -7.24 -3.15
CA ALA A 16 -30.59 -8.44 -3.53
C ALA A 16 -29.12 -8.39 -3.05
N TYR A 17 -28.42 -7.27 -3.18
CA TYR A 17 -27.03 -7.13 -2.71
C TYR A 17 -26.92 -7.22 -1.18
N ARG A 18 -27.90 -6.69 -0.44
CA ARG A 18 -27.93 -6.80 1.02
C ARG A 18 -28.15 -8.24 1.49
N LEU A 19 -29.03 -8.98 0.80
CA LEU A 19 -29.30 -10.40 1.12
C LEU A 19 -28.11 -11.31 0.81
N THR A 20 -27.40 -11.12 -0.30
CA THR A 20 -26.20 -11.92 -0.63
C THR A 20 -25.07 -11.66 0.37
N ARG A 21 -24.92 -10.44 0.87
CA ARG A 21 -23.88 -10.11 1.86
C ARG A 21 -24.17 -10.72 3.23
N THR A 22 -25.43 -10.76 3.68
CA THR A 22 -25.81 -11.42 4.95
C THR A 22 -25.65 -12.93 4.89
N VAL A 23 -25.98 -13.57 3.75
CA VAL A 23 -25.79 -15.03 3.57
C VAL A 23 -24.29 -15.38 3.53
N ALA A 24 -23.46 -14.59 2.84
CA ALA A 24 -22.00 -14.82 2.80
C ALA A 24 -21.35 -14.70 4.18
N LEU A 25 -21.78 -13.74 5.01
CA LEU A 25 -21.30 -13.56 6.39
C LEU A 25 -21.71 -14.74 7.29
N ALA A 26 -22.93 -15.23 7.15
CA ALA A 26 -23.43 -16.38 7.92
C ALA A 26 -22.68 -17.68 7.58
N VAL A 27 -22.35 -17.92 6.29
CA VAL A 27 -21.57 -19.05 5.85
C VAL A 27 -20.12 -18.97 6.34
N ALA A 28 -19.48 -17.79 6.33
CA ALA A 28 -18.13 -17.61 6.85
C ALA A 28 -18.02 -17.85 8.35
N LEU A 29 -19.03 -17.48 9.13
CA LEU A 29 -19.07 -17.76 10.57
C LEU A 29 -19.30 -19.25 10.87
N ALA A 30 -20.11 -19.95 10.08
CA ALA A 30 -20.34 -21.38 10.24
C ALA A 30 -19.11 -22.23 9.89
N VAL A 31 -18.36 -21.85 8.84
CA VAL A 31 -17.11 -22.56 8.44
C VAL A 31 -15.98 -22.24 9.41
N GLY A 32 -15.84 -20.99 9.90
CA GLY A 32 -14.81 -20.61 10.87
C GLY A 32 -14.99 -21.29 12.24
N GLY A 33 -16.23 -21.53 12.68
CA GLY A 33 -16.54 -22.21 13.93
C GLY A 33 -16.17 -23.70 13.98
N VAL A 34 -16.17 -24.37 12.82
CA VAL A 34 -15.81 -25.81 12.70
C VAL A 34 -14.28 -26.00 12.75
N TRP A 35 -13.50 -25.00 12.29
CA TRP A 35 -12.03 -25.12 12.31
C TRP A 35 -11.43 -24.86 13.70
N TRP A 36 -12.09 -24.07 14.56
CA TRP A 36 -11.56 -23.75 15.89
C TRP A 36 -11.82 -24.83 16.95
N SER A 37 -12.66 -25.82 16.67
CA SER A 37 -12.97 -26.93 17.59
C SER A 37 -12.08 -28.19 17.40
N GLN A 38 -11.04 -28.15 16.57
CA GLN A 38 -10.17 -29.30 16.29
C GLN A 38 -8.75 -29.22 16.89
N ASP A 39 -8.40 -28.15 17.61
CA ASP A 39 -7.08 -27.96 18.22
C ASP A 39 -7.08 -28.13 19.75
N GLU A 40 -7.79 -29.14 20.29
CA GLU A 40 -7.59 -29.57 21.68
C GLU A 40 -7.00 -31.00 21.67
N GLU A 41 -5.68 -31.12 21.75
CA GLU A 41 -4.99 -32.35 22.12
C GLU A 41 -4.79 -32.40 23.64
N PRO A 42 -5.02 -33.57 24.26
CA PRO A 42 -4.93 -33.72 25.71
C PRO A 42 -3.51 -33.99 26.20
N THR A 43 -3.13 -33.22 27.18
CA THR A 43 -1.95 -33.40 28.05
C THR A 43 -2.06 -34.72 28.84
N GLY A 44 -1.04 -35.60 28.75
CA GLY A 44 -0.96 -36.81 29.54
C GLY A 44 0.46 -37.25 29.89
N ALA A 45 0.89 -36.90 31.13
CA ALA A 45 1.68 -37.61 32.11
C ALA A 45 3.04 -38.26 31.79
N ALA A 46 4.01 -37.73 32.44
CA ALA A 46 5.19 -38.25 33.18
C ALA A 46 5.54 -39.76 33.11
N ALA A 47 6.84 -40.04 32.91
CA ALA A 47 7.59 -41.00 33.73
C ALA A 47 9.11 -40.78 33.62
N THR A 48 9.71 -40.71 34.75
CA THR A 48 11.10 -40.72 35.18
C THR A 48 11.94 -41.91 34.68
N GLY A 49 13.25 -41.69 34.48
CA GLY A 49 14.23 -42.80 34.30
C GLY A 49 15.64 -42.27 34.11
N THR A 50 16.34 -42.23 35.20
CA THR A 50 17.79 -42.04 35.46
C THR A 50 18.67 -43.02 34.70
N GLU A 51 19.93 -42.64 34.44
CA GLU A 51 21.21 -43.31 34.65
C GLU A 51 22.22 -43.41 33.51
N ALA A 52 23.36 -42.80 33.81
CA ALA A 52 24.78 -43.21 33.63
C ALA A 52 25.41 -43.36 32.25
N ALA A 53 26.43 -42.56 32.06
CA ALA A 53 27.57 -42.76 31.18
C ALA A 53 28.45 -43.91 31.64
N PRO A 54 29.35 -44.52 30.81
CA PRO A 54 30.71 -44.02 30.71
C PRO A 54 31.33 -44.04 29.27
N GLY A 55 32.31 -43.16 29.03
CA GLY A 55 33.25 -43.21 27.93
C GLY A 55 34.44 -44.18 28.22
N PRO A 56 35.62 -43.98 27.61
CA PRO A 56 35.93 -43.88 26.18
C PRO A 56 36.90 -45.00 25.73
N THR A 57 37.02 -45.31 24.46
CA THR A 57 38.18 -46.06 23.96
C THR A 57 38.67 -45.52 22.63
N ALA A 58 39.89 -45.06 22.66
CA ALA A 58 40.69 -44.67 21.51
C ALA A 58 41.17 -45.93 20.77
N VAL A 59 41.03 -45.96 19.44
CA VAL A 59 41.82 -46.84 18.57
C VAL A 59 42.42 -46.07 17.40
N LYS A 60 43.71 -46.19 17.34
CA LYS A 60 44.76 -45.67 16.48
C LYS A 60 44.58 -45.96 15.01
N ALA A 61 44.92 -44.94 14.18
CA ALA A 61 44.99 -44.98 12.73
C ALA A 61 45.95 -46.00 12.14
N PRO A 62 45.82 -46.30 10.83
CA PRO A 62 46.99 -46.25 9.98
C PRO A 62 46.85 -45.24 8.86
N ARG A 63 47.98 -44.54 8.63
CA ARG A 63 48.21 -43.69 7.45
C ARG A 63 48.30 -44.53 6.21
N THR A 64 47.61 -44.12 5.16
CA THR A 64 48.00 -44.43 3.80
C THR A 64 47.95 -43.15 2.96
N THR A 65 49.03 -43.02 2.26
CA THR A 65 49.52 -41.91 1.43
C THR A 65 48.64 -41.66 0.19
N ASP A 66 48.65 -40.39 -0.15
CA ASP A 66 48.59 -39.80 -1.50
C ASP A 66 47.46 -40.18 -2.49
N ALA A 67 46.60 -39.23 -2.66
CA ALA A 67 46.35 -38.57 -3.99
C ALA A 67 45.35 -37.46 -3.77
N ARG A 68 45.85 -36.21 -3.82
CA ARG A 68 45.01 -35.01 -3.80
C ARG A 68 44.39 -34.83 -5.18
N PRO A 69 43.04 -35.03 -5.34
CA PRO A 69 42.37 -34.60 -6.55
C PRO A 69 42.32 -33.09 -6.59
N ALA A 70 42.66 -32.50 -7.71
CA ALA A 70 42.52 -31.07 -7.95
C ALA A 70 41.08 -30.61 -7.75
N PRO A 71 40.83 -29.42 -7.17
CA PRO A 71 39.49 -28.92 -7.00
C PRO A 71 38.83 -28.70 -8.38
N PRO A 72 37.55 -29.06 -8.52
CA PRO A 72 36.81 -28.80 -9.75
C PRO A 72 36.82 -27.28 -9.99
N ARG A 73 37.26 -26.89 -11.20
CA ARG A 73 37.11 -25.52 -11.67
C ARG A 73 35.64 -25.15 -11.62
N THR A 74 35.27 -24.36 -10.62
CA THR A 74 33.99 -23.68 -10.60
C THR A 74 33.92 -22.75 -11.78
N VAL A 75 33.17 -23.13 -12.80
CA VAL A 75 32.79 -22.24 -13.89
C VAL A 75 31.94 -21.16 -13.24
N ARG A 76 32.57 -19.98 -13.03
CA ARG A 76 31.88 -18.79 -12.53
C ARG A 76 30.80 -18.43 -13.53
N ARG A 77 29.56 -18.81 -13.21
CA ARG A 77 28.39 -18.37 -13.98
C ARG A 77 28.42 -16.84 -14.03
N PRO A 78 28.38 -16.21 -15.24
CA PRO A 78 28.34 -14.77 -15.32
C PRO A 78 27.14 -14.26 -14.49
N ALA A 79 27.41 -13.30 -13.62
CA ALA A 79 26.34 -12.60 -12.93
C ALA A 79 25.39 -12.01 -13.96
N PRO A 80 24.07 -12.02 -13.74
CA PRO A 80 23.13 -11.35 -14.64
C PRO A 80 23.61 -9.90 -14.83
N ALA A 81 23.85 -9.50 -16.06
CA ALA A 81 24.17 -8.13 -16.38
C ALA A 81 23.00 -7.26 -15.88
N THR A 82 23.26 -6.42 -14.89
CA THR A 82 22.32 -5.39 -14.49
C THR A 82 22.15 -4.47 -15.70
N SER A 83 20.97 -4.58 -16.32
CA SER A 83 20.59 -3.64 -17.39
C SER A 83 20.75 -2.21 -16.86
N PRO A 84 21.35 -1.29 -17.63
CA PRO A 84 21.54 0.07 -17.19
C PRO A 84 20.15 0.65 -16.83
N THR A 85 19.96 1.01 -15.56
CA THR A 85 18.75 1.69 -15.10
C THR A 85 18.64 3.00 -15.88
N ALA A 86 17.58 3.18 -16.64
CA ALA A 86 17.34 4.43 -17.36
C ALA A 86 17.40 5.62 -16.38
N PRO A 87 17.96 6.76 -16.77
CA PRO A 87 18.01 7.92 -15.89
C PRO A 87 16.61 8.33 -15.46
N PRO A 88 16.45 8.80 -14.23
CA PRO A 88 15.13 9.19 -13.71
C PRO A 88 14.51 10.30 -14.57
N PRO A 89 13.19 10.30 -14.76
CA PRO A 89 12.52 11.32 -15.55
C PRO A 89 12.76 12.71 -14.97
N ARG A 90 12.92 13.71 -15.86
CA ARG A 90 13.09 15.12 -15.46
C ARG A 90 11.82 15.62 -14.77
N ALA A 91 12.00 16.43 -13.74
CA ALA A 91 10.90 17.13 -13.07
C ALA A 91 10.13 18.02 -14.06
N LEU A 92 8.85 18.15 -13.85
CA LEU A 92 7.94 18.96 -14.67
C LEU A 92 7.74 20.33 -14.02
N ALA A 93 7.30 21.31 -14.83
CA ALA A 93 6.80 22.58 -14.32
C ALA A 93 5.53 22.34 -13.50
N ARG A 94 5.20 23.29 -12.59
CA ARG A 94 4.01 23.26 -11.75
C ARG A 94 2.74 23.18 -12.60
N SER A 95 1.84 22.24 -12.24
CA SER A 95 0.49 22.14 -12.79
C SER A 95 -0.39 21.36 -11.81
N ARG A 96 -1.57 21.89 -11.48
CA ARG A 96 -2.48 21.26 -10.52
C ARG A 96 -2.94 19.88 -11.02
N PRO A 97 -3.06 18.88 -10.12
CA PRO A 97 -3.74 17.63 -10.46
C PRO A 97 -5.24 17.88 -10.62
N THR A 98 -5.86 17.10 -11.48
CA THR A 98 -7.31 17.14 -11.73
C THR A 98 -7.98 15.80 -11.41
N ARG A 99 -7.21 14.70 -11.50
CA ARG A 99 -7.72 13.35 -11.29
C ARG A 99 -6.61 12.41 -10.86
N VAL A 100 -6.92 11.49 -9.96
CA VAL A 100 -6.04 10.37 -9.57
C VAL A 100 -6.65 9.06 -10.05
N VAL A 101 -5.81 8.18 -10.60
CA VAL A 101 -6.19 6.82 -11.02
C VAL A 101 -5.24 5.83 -10.40
N ILE A 102 -5.76 4.83 -9.68
CA ILE A 102 -5.00 3.75 -9.07
C ILE A 102 -5.67 2.43 -9.48
N PRO A 103 -5.23 1.81 -10.58
CA PRO A 103 -5.94 0.67 -11.18
C PRO A 103 -6.11 -0.52 -10.23
N TYR A 104 -5.09 -0.84 -9.44
CA TYR A 104 -5.09 -2.00 -8.56
C TYR A 104 -6.22 -1.99 -7.52
N ILE A 105 -6.59 -0.82 -6.99
CA ILE A 105 -7.66 -0.65 -6.02
C ILE A 105 -8.91 0.02 -6.64
N SER A 106 -8.98 0.06 -7.98
CA SER A 106 -10.12 0.61 -8.74
C SER A 106 -10.49 2.05 -8.38
N VAL A 107 -9.50 2.87 -8.01
CA VAL A 107 -9.70 4.30 -7.76
C VAL A 107 -9.62 5.06 -9.08
N ASP A 108 -10.63 5.88 -9.35
CA ASP A 108 -10.65 6.88 -10.42
C ASP A 108 -11.45 8.10 -9.92
N ALA A 109 -10.75 9.06 -9.30
CA ALA A 109 -11.35 10.10 -8.47
C ALA A 109 -10.88 11.52 -8.86
N PRO A 110 -11.77 12.54 -8.75
CA PRO A 110 -11.37 13.92 -8.89
C PRO A 110 -10.44 14.35 -7.79
N VAL A 111 -9.56 15.33 -8.09
CA VAL A 111 -8.63 15.91 -7.13
C VAL A 111 -8.96 17.38 -6.94
N ILE A 112 -9.15 17.77 -5.68
CA ILE A 112 -9.37 19.16 -5.24
C ILE A 112 -8.12 19.70 -4.54
N GLY A 113 -7.92 21.01 -4.57
CA GLY A 113 -6.82 21.68 -3.85
C GLY A 113 -7.22 21.97 -2.42
N LEU A 114 -6.45 21.47 -1.46
CA LEU A 114 -6.61 21.72 -0.03
C LEU A 114 -5.47 22.57 0.52
N GLY A 115 -5.75 23.35 1.55
CA GLY A 115 -4.78 24.10 2.32
C GLY A 115 -4.54 23.49 3.70
N LEU A 116 -3.82 24.24 4.55
CA LEU A 116 -3.67 23.92 5.95
C LEU A 116 -4.77 24.58 6.79
N ASP A 117 -5.14 23.94 7.89
CA ASP A 117 -6.02 24.52 8.91
C ASP A 117 -5.25 25.58 9.76
N ARG A 118 -5.95 26.18 10.74
CA ARG A 118 -5.34 27.16 11.66
C ARG A 118 -4.24 26.55 12.55
N GLY A 119 -4.21 25.23 12.68
CA GLY A 119 -3.17 24.46 13.39
C GLY A 119 -2.04 24.00 12.48
N HIS A 120 -1.93 24.52 11.26
CA HIS A 120 -0.94 24.14 10.25
C HIS A 120 -1.00 22.64 9.87
N ARG A 121 -2.16 21.99 9.99
CA ARG A 121 -2.38 20.60 9.57
C ARG A 121 -3.10 20.58 8.23
N LEU A 122 -2.73 19.66 7.36
CA LEU A 122 -3.42 19.44 6.10
C LEU A 122 -4.86 19.02 6.36
N THR A 123 -5.80 19.75 5.77
CA THR A 123 -7.23 19.43 5.86
C THR A 123 -7.56 18.17 5.05
N ALA A 124 -8.61 17.45 5.44
CA ALA A 124 -9.17 16.36 4.63
C ALA A 124 -10.21 16.93 3.64
N PRO A 125 -10.56 16.18 2.56
CA PRO A 125 -11.74 16.48 1.76
C PRO A 125 -13.00 16.56 2.62
N PRO A 126 -14.08 17.26 2.17
CA PRO A 126 -15.35 17.27 2.89
C PRO A 126 -15.92 15.86 3.07
N GLU A 127 -16.46 15.54 4.25
CA GLU A 127 -17.01 14.20 4.54
C GLU A 127 -18.18 13.81 3.62
N GLY A 128 -18.92 14.80 3.10
CA GLY A 128 -19.99 14.58 2.13
C GLY A 128 -19.52 14.06 0.76
N ASP A 129 -18.24 14.19 0.46
CA ASP A 129 -17.63 13.85 -0.82
C ASP A 129 -16.63 12.70 -0.67
N ALA A 130 -17.13 11.54 -0.22
CA ALA A 130 -16.34 10.35 0.08
C ALA A 130 -15.46 9.84 -1.10
N HIS A 131 -15.69 10.33 -2.31
CA HIS A 131 -14.97 9.93 -3.53
C HIS A 131 -14.02 11.00 -4.05
N GLU A 132 -13.80 12.10 -3.32
CA GLU A 132 -12.82 13.12 -3.68
C GLU A 132 -11.47 12.89 -2.99
N VAL A 133 -10.40 13.31 -3.67
CA VAL A 133 -9.04 13.31 -3.13
C VAL A 133 -8.57 14.75 -3.02
N GLY A 134 -8.01 15.10 -1.87
CA GLY A 134 -7.40 16.39 -1.63
C GLY A 134 -5.92 16.39 -1.98
N TRP A 135 -5.45 17.41 -2.69
CA TRP A 135 -4.04 17.68 -2.92
C TRP A 135 -3.61 18.91 -2.11
N TYR A 136 -2.48 18.84 -1.39
CA TYR A 136 -1.90 19.98 -0.71
C TYR A 136 -1.42 21.02 -1.73
N ARG A 137 -2.24 22.04 -1.97
CA ARG A 137 -2.06 23.00 -3.07
C ARG A 137 -0.84 23.92 -2.90
N ASP A 138 -0.36 24.13 -1.67
CA ASP A 138 0.77 25.00 -1.39
C ASP A 138 2.11 24.26 -1.42
N GLY A 139 2.07 22.92 -1.56
CA GLY A 139 3.21 22.04 -1.78
C GLY A 139 3.47 21.78 -3.27
N PRO A 140 4.46 20.92 -3.61
CA PRO A 140 4.75 20.53 -4.97
C PRO A 140 3.54 19.91 -5.67
N SER A 141 3.39 20.20 -6.97
CA SER A 141 2.42 19.52 -7.82
C SER A 141 2.97 18.18 -8.32
N PRO A 142 2.11 17.23 -8.73
CA PRO A 142 2.58 15.97 -9.28
C PRO A 142 3.53 16.15 -10.45
N GLY A 143 4.72 15.53 -10.38
CA GLY A 143 5.81 15.65 -11.35
C GLY A 143 6.77 16.81 -11.09
N GLU A 144 6.41 17.78 -10.25
CA GLU A 144 7.30 18.83 -9.80
C GLU A 144 8.34 18.29 -8.82
N GLN A 145 9.51 18.91 -8.75
CA GLN A 145 10.55 18.52 -7.80
C GLN A 145 10.04 18.67 -6.36
N GLY A 146 10.25 17.65 -5.55
CA GLY A 146 9.77 17.58 -4.17
C GLY A 146 8.63 16.57 -4.00
N THR A 147 7.95 16.62 -2.86
CA THR A 147 6.94 15.65 -2.46
C THR A 147 5.54 16.20 -2.64
N ALA A 148 4.81 15.70 -3.63
CA ALA A 148 3.39 15.97 -3.77
C ALA A 148 2.61 15.14 -2.75
N VAL A 149 1.64 15.75 -2.04
CA VAL A 149 0.86 15.09 -0.99
C VAL A 149 -0.61 15.08 -1.36
N LEU A 150 -1.21 13.89 -1.37
CA LEU A 150 -2.64 13.69 -1.55
C LEU A 150 -3.21 12.98 -0.32
N VAL A 151 -4.41 13.42 0.07
CA VAL A 151 -5.16 12.85 1.20
C VAL A 151 -6.55 12.44 0.75
N GLY A 152 -7.09 11.39 1.34
CA GLY A 152 -8.45 10.93 1.08
C GLY A 152 -8.99 10.15 2.27
N HIS A 153 -10.31 10.06 2.38
CA HIS A 153 -10.94 9.32 3.44
C HIS A 153 -10.76 7.80 3.27
N LEU A 154 -10.57 7.09 4.39
CA LEU A 154 -10.61 5.62 4.45
C LEU A 154 -12.05 5.15 4.35
N ASP A 155 -12.91 5.75 5.15
CA ASP A 155 -14.34 5.52 5.22
C ASP A 155 -15.09 6.79 5.63
N THR A 156 -16.40 6.73 5.58
CA THR A 156 -17.34 7.72 6.09
C THR A 156 -18.49 7.00 6.77
N ASP A 157 -19.40 7.72 7.42
CA ASP A 157 -20.61 7.14 8.02
C ASP A 157 -21.45 6.32 7.04
N THR A 158 -21.27 6.52 5.73
CA THR A 158 -22.01 5.80 4.68
C THR A 158 -21.27 4.59 4.13
N GLY A 159 -20.01 4.33 4.55
CA GLY A 159 -19.21 3.19 4.14
C GLY A 159 -17.81 3.54 3.63
N PRO A 160 -17.14 2.60 2.92
CA PRO A 160 -15.80 2.80 2.38
C PRO A 160 -15.71 4.03 1.49
N ALA A 161 -14.62 4.82 1.65
CA ALA A 161 -14.33 6.01 0.88
C ALA A 161 -13.24 5.77 -0.17
N VAL A 162 -12.75 6.86 -0.79
CA VAL A 162 -11.85 6.81 -1.95
C VAL A 162 -10.56 6.03 -1.69
N PHE A 163 -10.01 6.08 -0.46
CA PHE A 163 -8.77 5.42 -0.09
C PHE A 163 -8.97 4.19 0.83
N ALA A 164 -10.17 3.58 0.80
CA ALA A 164 -10.46 2.37 1.58
C ALA A 164 -9.47 1.22 1.30
N GLY A 165 -9.05 1.06 0.04
CA GLY A 165 -8.09 0.03 -0.38
C GLY A 165 -6.63 0.47 -0.35
N LEU A 166 -6.28 1.64 0.18
CA LEU A 166 -4.92 2.18 0.07
C LEU A 166 -3.86 1.27 0.71
N GLY A 167 -4.23 0.58 1.79
CA GLY A 167 -3.37 -0.39 2.48
C GLY A 167 -3.08 -1.67 1.69
N GLU A 168 -3.83 -1.96 0.63
CA GLU A 168 -3.65 -3.14 -0.23
C GLU A 168 -2.58 -2.92 -1.32
N LEU A 169 -2.09 -1.68 -1.47
CA LEU A 169 -1.04 -1.37 -2.42
C LEU A 169 0.28 -2.02 -2.00
N ALA A 170 1.09 -2.37 -3.01
CA ALA A 170 2.39 -3.00 -2.82
C ALA A 170 3.43 -2.33 -3.75
N PRO A 171 4.73 -2.50 -3.46
CA PRO A 171 5.78 -2.03 -4.35
C PRO A 171 5.57 -2.50 -5.79
N GLY A 172 5.75 -1.57 -6.75
CA GLY A 172 5.52 -1.81 -8.17
C GLY A 172 4.12 -1.44 -8.68
N HIS A 173 3.11 -1.26 -7.83
CA HIS A 173 1.81 -0.77 -8.26
C HIS A 173 1.90 0.67 -8.77
N LEU A 174 1.03 1.03 -9.72
CA LEU A 174 1.06 2.32 -10.38
C LEU A 174 0.01 3.28 -9.81
N VAL A 175 0.40 4.55 -9.72
CA VAL A 175 -0.49 5.68 -9.43
C VAL A 175 -0.33 6.70 -10.55
N GLU A 176 -1.44 7.07 -11.16
CA GLU A 176 -1.47 8.04 -12.25
C GLU A 176 -2.20 9.31 -11.81
N LEU A 177 -1.64 10.46 -12.14
CA LEU A 177 -2.25 11.76 -11.84
C LEU A 177 -2.38 12.56 -13.12
N ARG A 178 -3.63 12.80 -13.54
CA ARG A 178 -3.94 13.71 -14.63
C ARG A 178 -3.78 15.14 -14.14
N ARG A 179 -3.18 15.99 -14.96
CA ARG A 179 -2.87 17.37 -14.63
C ARG A 179 -3.65 18.33 -15.52
N ALA A 180 -3.77 19.58 -15.07
CA ALA A 180 -4.47 20.62 -15.83
C ALA A 180 -3.77 20.99 -17.16
N ASP A 181 -2.46 20.71 -17.29
CA ASP A 181 -1.69 20.89 -18.52
C ASP A 181 -1.91 19.75 -19.56
N GLY A 182 -2.86 18.85 -19.30
CA GLY A 182 -3.20 17.71 -20.17
C GLY A 182 -2.26 16.52 -20.03
N ARG A 183 -1.18 16.61 -19.27
CA ARG A 183 -0.25 15.52 -19.03
C ARG A 183 -0.74 14.60 -17.91
N THR A 184 -0.31 13.34 -17.95
CA THR A 184 -0.51 12.38 -16.87
C THR A 184 0.84 11.95 -16.32
N THR A 185 1.09 12.23 -15.04
CA THR A 185 2.27 11.72 -14.33
C THR A 185 2.02 10.30 -13.84
N VAL A 186 3.04 9.46 -13.96
CA VAL A 186 3.02 8.07 -13.50
C VAL A 186 4.02 7.92 -12.37
N TYR A 187 3.56 7.31 -11.28
CA TYR A 187 4.36 6.98 -10.11
C TYR A 187 4.32 5.48 -9.87
N THR A 188 5.42 4.94 -9.40
CA THR A 188 5.51 3.57 -8.92
C THR A 188 5.58 3.56 -7.41
N VAL A 189 4.75 2.75 -6.77
CA VAL A 189 4.75 2.57 -5.31
C VAL A 189 6.07 1.94 -4.88
N ASP A 190 6.68 2.52 -3.86
CA ASP A 190 7.90 2.03 -3.22
C ASP A 190 7.60 1.26 -1.94
N ALA A 191 6.67 1.78 -1.14
CA ALA A 191 6.28 1.21 0.14
C ALA A 191 4.91 1.70 0.60
N VAL A 192 4.27 0.88 1.42
CA VAL A 192 3.08 1.26 2.20
C VAL A 192 3.44 1.10 3.68
N LYS A 193 3.22 2.14 4.47
CA LYS A 193 3.57 2.16 5.89
C LYS A 193 2.41 2.71 6.71
N SER A 194 2.27 2.19 7.93
CA SER A 194 1.32 2.70 8.93
C SER A 194 2.08 3.42 10.03
N TYR A 195 1.56 4.56 10.46
CA TYR A 195 2.14 5.38 11.52
C TYR A 195 1.06 5.79 12.51
N GLU A 196 1.40 5.80 13.77
CA GLU A 196 0.57 6.40 14.81
C GLU A 196 0.53 7.92 14.67
N LYS A 197 -0.65 8.53 14.85
CA LYS A 197 -0.80 10.00 14.77
C LYS A 197 0.04 10.72 15.82
N ALA A 198 0.19 10.11 17.01
CA ALA A 198 0.96 10.69 18.11
C ALA A 198 2.48 10.76 17.81
N HIS A 199 3.00 9.91 16.95
CA HIS A 199 4.42 9.81 16.60
C HIS A 199 4.63 9.86 15.08
N PHE A 200 3.86 10.73 14.41
CA PHE A 200 3.91 10.82 12.96
C PHE A 200 5.25 11.40 12.48
N PRO A 201 5.97 10.70 11.57
CA PRO A 201 7.32 11.09 11.17
C PRO A 201 7.29 12.13 10.02
N ASP A 202 6.97 13.37 10.31
CA ASP A 202 6.79 14.45 9.32
C ASP A 202 7.96 14.58 8.34
N ARG A 203 9.21 14.47 8.81
CA ARG A 203 10.40 14.56 7.96
C ARG A 203 10.51 13.39 6.97
N GLU A 204 10.08 12.21 7.37
CA GLU A 204 10.08 11.04 6.49
C GLU A 204 8.97 11.15 5.45
N VAL A 205 7.80 11.60 5.85
CA VAL A 205 6.62 11.66 4.99
C VAL A 205 6.65 12.87 4.06
N TYR A 206 6.91 14.06 4.59
CA TYR A 206 6.79 15.31 3.83
C TYR A 206 8.11 15.88 3.33
N GLY A 207 9.26 15.38 3.84
CA GLY A 207 10.58 15.90 3.50
C GLY A 207 10.89 15.77 2.01
N ALA A 208 11.55 16.80 1.46
CA ALA A 208 12.00 16.80 0.07
C ALA A 208 13.15 15.80 -0.15
N ARG A 209 13.11 15.06 -1.26
CA ARG A 209 14.08 14.01 -1.62
C ARG A 209 14.93 14.37 -2.84
N GLY A 210 14.90 15.62 -3.29
CA GLY A 210 15.67 16.06 -4.47
C GLY A 210 15.15 15.54 -5.80
N ARG A 211 14.04 14.81 -5.81
CA ARG A 211 13.34 14.28 -7.00
C ARG A 211 11.83 14.37 -6.81
N PRO A 212 11.03 14.26 -7.88
CA PRO A 212 9.59 14.20 -7.75
C PRO A 212 9.14 12.91 -7.03
N GLU A 213 8.42 13.08 -5.93
CA GLU A 213 7.83 11.99 -5.14
C GLU A 213 6.34 12.25 -4.87
N LEU A 214 5.63 11.21 -4.48
CA LEU A 214 4.21 11.25 -4.15
C LEU A 214 3.98 10.60 -2.80
N ARG A 215 3.08 11.18 -2.02
CA ARG A 215 2.49 10.55 -0.84
C ARG A 215 0.98 10.50 -0.99
N LEU A 216 0.41 9.31 -0.78
CA LEU A 216 -1.03 9.16 -0.59
C LEU A 216 -1.25 8.82 0.87
N ILE A 217 -2.18 9.52 1.52
CA ILE A 217 -2.39 9.40 2.97
C ILE A 217 -3.88 9.22 3.25
N THR A 218 -4.18 8.26 4.11
CA THR A 218 -5.53 8.05 4.65
C THR A 218 -5.44 7.72 6.13
N CYS A 219 -6.57 7.75 6.83
CA CYS A 219 -6.66 7.25 8.19
C CYS A 219 -6.33 5.75 8.25
N GLY A 220 -5.90 5.25 9.42
CA GLY A 220 -5.58 3.85 9.62
C GLY A 220 -5.34 3.51 11.08
N GLY A 221 -5.03 2.23 11.35
CA GLY A 221 -4.85 1.75 12.73
C GLY A 221 -6.16 1.46 13.45
N ALA A 222 -6.09 1.32 14.77
CA ALA A 222 -7.26 1.05 15.60
C ALA A 222 -8.25 2.23 15.55
N TYR A 223 -9.54 1.90 15.48
CA TYR A 223 -10.63 2.89 15.53
C TYR A 223 -11.26 2.94 16.91
N ASP A 224 -11.41 4.15 17.44
CA ASP A 224 -12.16 4.43 18.65
C ASP A 224 -13.26 5.46 18.36
N ARG A 225 -14.45 5.24 18.90
CA ARG A 225 -15.61 6.09 18.61
C ARG A 225 -15.49 7.54 19.08
N ARG A 226 -14.61 7.81 20.06
CA ARG A 226 -14.40 9.15 20.61
C ARG A 226 -13.26 9.90 19.96
N SER A 227 -12.21 9.19 19.56
CA SER A 227 -10.97 9.77 19.03
C SER A 227 -10.71 9.47 17.55
N GLY A 228 -11.53 8.62 16.91
CA GLY A 228 -11.36 8.19 15.54
C GLY A 228 -10.21 7.20 15.37
N TYR A 229 -9.58 7.20 14.20
CA TYR A 229 -8.44 6.34 13.88
C TYR A 229 -7.17 6.80 14.61
N ALA A 230 -6.46 5.85 15.22
CA ALA A 230 -5.23 6.11 15.98
C ALA A 230 -4.01 6.42 15.08
N GLY A 231 -4.06 6.08 13.80
CA GLY A 231 -2.94 6.20 12.88
C GLY A 231 -3.33 6.69 11.49
N ASN A 232 -2.34 6.67 10.61
CA ASN A 232 -2.47 6.93 9.18
C ASN A 232 -1.75 5.84 8.39
N THR A 233 -2.31 5.47 7.24
CA THR A 233 -1.64 4.69 6.22
C THR A 233 -1.05 5.64 5.18
N VAL A 234 0.23 5.49 4.88
CA VAL A 234 0.99 6.32 3.95
C VAL A 234 1.60 5.46 2.84
N VAL A 235 1.27 5.79 1.61
CA VAL A 235 1.92 5.22 0.42
C VAL A 235 3.03 6.14 -0.03
N PHE A 236 4.21 5.59 -0.20
CA PHE A 236 5.40 6.23 -0.75
C PHE A 236 5.54 5.80 -2.21
N ALA A 237 5.66 6.75 -3.12
CA ALA A 237 5.85 6.46 -4.52
C ALA A 237 6.78 7.48 -5.17
N HIS A 238 7.57 7.03 -6.16
CA HIS A 238 8.47 7.90 -6.93
C HIS A 238 7.97 8.06 -8.37
N PHE A 239 8.34 9.18 -8.97
CA PHE A 239 7.97 9.51 -10.34
C PHE A 239 8.75 8.65 -11.33
N THR A 240 8.03 7.93 -12.18
CA THR A 240 8.61 7.01 -13.18
C THR A 240 8.38 7.44 -14.62
N GLY A 241 7.46 8.37 -14.87
CA GLY A 241 7.21 8.81 -16.22
C GLY A 241 6.08 9.80 -16.40
N VAL A 242 5.95 10.28 -17.61
CA VAL A 242 4.83 11.14 -18.03
C VAL A 242 4.24 10.57 -19.32
N ARG A 243 2.91 10.57 -19.39
CA ARG A 243 2.20 10.33 -20.65
C ARG A 243 1.75 11.66 -21.22
N GLY A 244 1.74 11.76 -22.53
CA GLY A 244 1.29 12.97 -23.25
C GLY A 244 -0.17 13.34 -22.96
N PRO A 245 -0.69 14.43 -23.59
CA PRO A 245 -2.08 14.82 -23.41
C PRO A 245 -2.97 13.62 -23.71
N ASN A 246 -3.83 13.27 -22.73
CA ASN A 246 -4.82 12.24 -22.96
C ASN A 246 -5.79 12.76 -24.01
N PRO A 247 -5.99 12.10 -25.19
CA PRO A 247 -6.98 12.55 -26.12
C PRO A 247 -8.32 12.63 -25.40
N ALA A 248 -8.98 13.78 -25.49
CA ALA A 248 -10.28 14.01 -24.88
C ALA A 248 -11.25 12.88 -25.29
N ARG A 249 -11.83 12.21 -24.30
CA ARG A 249 -12.96 11.30 -24.54
C ARG A 249 -14.24 12.13 -24.69
#